data_f843ebace13fdb684846b9c499423865
#
_entry.id   f843ebace13fdb684846b9c499423865
#
_cell.length_a   1.000
_cell.length_b   1.000
_cell.length_c   1.000
_cell.angle_alpha   90.00
_cell.angle_beta   90.00
_cell.angle_gamma   90.00
#
_symmetry.space_group_name_H-M   'P 1'
#
loop_
_entity.id
_entity.type
_entity.pdbx_description
1 polymer ?
#
loop_
_entity_poly.entity_id
_entity_poly.type
_entity_poly.pdbx_seq_one_letter_code
_entity_poly.pdbx_strand_id
1 'polypeptide(L)'
;AGVKYRLAVPREGYRAWFGGLSLSRHAQGPVLDAAYAYLNWWLSGWPGAVMARQGYYIGNPARSRDHLSSAEWDYWYAGQPAREELLGSDGLPLIDIGEVRDGGSYEQRMGHIAVWNSVMDEHNYLVRRWGDFMRARST
;
A
#
# COMPACT_ATOMS: atom_id res chain seq x y z
N ALA A 1 -21.52 9.13 11.50
CA ALA A 1 -21.44 9.61 10.12
C ALA A 1 -20.00 9.90 9.79
N GLY A 2 -19.40 9.10 8.93
CA GLY A 2 -18.01 9.29 8.50
C GLY A 2 -17.87 10.51 7.58
N VAL A 3 -16.79 11.26 7.74
CA VAL A 3 -16.43 12.31 6.79
C VAL A 3 -15.86 11.64 5.54
N LYS A 4 -16.44 11.92 4.37
CA LYS A 4 -15.88 11.44 3.10
C LYS A 4 -14.67 12.31 2.73
N TYR A 5 -13.53 11.68 2.50
CA TYR A 5 -12.32 12.32 2.02
C TYR A 5 -12.11 12.01 0.54
N ARG A 6 -11.50 12.95 -0.18
CA ARG A 6 -11.08 12.76 -1.58
C ARG A 6 -9.56 12.88 -1.65
N LEU A 7 -8.94 12.00 -2.41
CA LEU A 7 -7.50 12.08 -2.69
C LEU A 7 -7.26 13.15 -3.77
N ALA A 8 -6.48 14.16 -3.42
CA ALA A 8 -5.99 15.09 -4.44
C ALA A 8 -5.00 14.38 -5.36
N VAL A 9 -5.18 14.57 -6.68
CA VAL A 9 -4.27 14.07 -7.71
C VAL A 9 -3.64 15.29 -8.38
N PRO A 10 -2.53 15.82 -7.83
CA PRO A 10 -1.91 17.02 -8.39
C PRO A 10 -1.33 16.73 -9.77
N ARG A 11 -1.39 17.72 -10.66
CA ARG A 11 -0.91 17.62 -12.04
C ARG A 11 0.58 17.24 -12.11
N GLU A 12 1.36 17.70 -11.16
CA GLU A 12 2.80 17.48 -11.05
C GLU A 12 3.15 16.06 -10.60
N GLY A 13 2.16 15.27 -10.23
CA GLY A 13 2.33 13.96 -9.62
C GLY A 13 2.47 14.03 -8.10
N TYR A 14 2.68 12.90 -7.50
CA TYR A 14 2.80 12.77 -6.04
C TYR A 14 3.99 11.91 -5.64
N ARG A 15 4.33 12.02 -4.37
CA ARG A 15 5.35 11.19 -3.73
C ARG A 15 4.75 9.85 -3.33
N ALA A 16 5.44 8.77 -3.67
CA ALA A 16 5.10 7.43 -3.22
C ALA A 16 6.17 6.87 -2.27
N TRP A 17 5.80 5.84 -1.54
CA TRP A 17 6.69 5.07 -0.68
C TRP A 17 6.33 3.58 -0.78
N PHE A 18 7.26 2.75 -0.44
CA PHE A 18 7.03 1.31 -0.32
C PHE A 18 7.62 0.79 0.98
N GLY A 19 6.99 -0.22 1.55
CA GLY A 19 7.53 -1.03 2.63
C GLY A 19 8.13 -2.30 2.07
N GLY A 20 9.24 -2.72 2.63
CA GLY A 20 9.91 -3.97 2.25
C GLY A 20 10.08 -4.87 3.46
N LEU A 21 10.08 -6.18 3.20
CA LEU A 21 10.48 -7.20 4.16
C LEU A 21 11.87 -7.69 3.79
N SER A 22 12.77 -7.72 4.76
CA SER A 22 14.15 -8.17 4.57
C SER A 22 14.47 -9.33 5.48
N LEU A 23 15.28 -10.27 4.98
CA LEU A 23 15.81 -11.35 5.78
C LEU A 23 17.07 -10.88 6.53
N SER A 24 17.15 -11.23 7.82
CA SER A 24 18.40 -11.08 8.55
C SER A 24 19.46 -12.00 7.95
N ARG A 25 20.65 -11.48 7.72
CA ARG A 25 21.83 -12.29 7.30
C ARG A 25 22.22 -13.37 8.32
N HIS A 26 21.72 -13.28 9.54
CA HIS A 26 21.97 -14.24 10.60
C HIS A 26 20.88 -15.29 10.75
N ALA A 27 19.78 -15.20 9.97
CA ALA A 27 18.72 -16.21 9.99
C ALA A 27 19.26 -17.52 9.39
N GLN A 28 19.09 -18.62 10.12
CA GLN A 28 19.54 -19.96 9.73
C GLN A 28 18.55 -21.03 10.16
N GLY A 29 18.63 -22.21 9.52
CA GLY A 29 17.80 -23.37 9.87
C GLY A 29 16.30 -23.05 9.90
N PRO A 30 15.56 -23.57 10.86
CA PRO A 30 14.09 -23.39 10.92
C PRO A 30 13.61 -21.94 10.93
N VAL A 31 14.43 -21.02 11.45
CA VAL A 31 14.10 -19.58 11.44
C VAL A 31 14.13 -19.02 10.01
N LEU A 32 15.12 -19.44 9.23
CA LEU A 32 15.22 -19.04 7.83
C LEU A 32 14.08 -19.62 7.01
N ASP A 33 13.76 -20.90 7.23
CA ASP A 33 12.66 -21.58 6.54
C ASP A 33 11.31 -20.91 6.84
N ALA A 34 11.05 -20.57 8.10
CA ALA A 34 9.85 -19.84 8.51
C ALA A 34 9.79 -18.44 7.89
N ALA A 35 10.92 -17.75 7.81
CA ALA A 35 11.00 -16.43 7.19
C ALA A 35 10.67 -16.49 5.69
N TYR A 36 11.18 -17.48 4.97
CA TYR A 36 10.83 -17.69 3.57
C TYR A 36 9.36 -18.09 3.39
N ALA A 37 8.81 -18.94 4.25
CA ALA A 37 7.40 -19.28 4.22
C ALA A 37 6.52 -18.03 4.40
N TYR A 38 6.88 -17.14 5.33
CA TYR A 38 6.19 -15.86 5.54
C TYR A 38 6.28 -14.92 4.33
N LEU A 39 7.46 -14.77 3.73
CA LEU A 39 7.64 -13.95 2.53
C LEU A 39 6.82 -14.51 1.35
N ASN A 40 6.83 -15.83 1.16
CA ASN A 40 6.05 -16.50 0.12
C ASN A 40 4.54 -16.32 0.35
N TRP A 41 4.10 -16.36 1.61
CA TRP A 41 2.70 -16.08 1.94
C TRP A 41 2.32 -14.64 1.55
N TRP A 42 3.17 -13.64 1.84
CA TRP A 42 2.94 -12.25 1.39
C TRP A 42 2.80 -12.14 -0.12
N LEU A 43 3.53 -12.95 -0.89
CA LEU A 43 3.51 -12.95 -2.35
C LEU A 43 2.45 -13.89 -2.95
N SER A 44 1.70 -14.63 -2.13
CA SER A 44 0.70 -15.61 -2.61
C SER A 44 -0.53 -14.98 -3.26
N GLY A 45 -0.78 -13.69 -3.02
CA GLY A 45 -1.92 -12.94 -3.57
C GLY A 45 -3.01 -12.65 -2.55
N TRP A 46 -3.29 -13.55 -1.61
CA TRP A 46 -4.31 -13.32 -0.60
C TRP A 46 -4.05 -12.06 0.25
N PRO A 47 -2.85 -11.84 0.82
CA PRO A 47 -2.55 -10.59 1.52
C PRO A 47 -2.71 -9.36 0.63
N GLY A 48 -2.40 -9.50 -0.67
CA GLY A 48 -2.59 -8.43 -1.64
C GLY A 48 -4.04 -8.03 -1.84
N ALA A 49 -4.95 -8.99 -1.85
CA ALA A 49 -6.38 -8.72 -1.92
C ALA A 49 -6.88 -8.00 -0.65
N VAL A 50 -6.43 -8.44 0.54
CA VAL A 50 -6.76 -7.76 1.81
C VAL A 50 -6.26 -6.33 1.82
N MET A 51 -5.01 -6.09 1.38
CA MET A 51 -4.42 -4.76 1.32
C MET A 51 -5.10 -3.87 0.27
N ALA A 52 -5.53 -4.44 -0.86
CA ALA A 52 -6.28 -3.71 -1.88
C ALA A 52 -7.59 -3.13 -1.33
N ARG A 53 -8.32 -3.90 -0.51
CA ARG A 53 -9.54 -3.44 0.18
C ARG A 53 -9.29 -2.30 1.18
N GLN A 54 -8.04 -2.06 1.54
CA GLN A 54 -7.61 -0.92 2.35
C GLN A 54 -7.01 0.22 1.50
N GLY A 55 -7.04 0.09 0.17
CA GLY A 55 -6.52 1.08 -0.76
C GLY A 55 -5.03 0.99 -1.06
N TYR A 56 -4.33 -0.02 -0.53
CA TYR A 56 -2.91 -0.26 -0.78
C TYR A 56 -2.69 -1.26 -1.91
N TYR A 57 -1.48 -1.26 -2.46
CA TYR A 57 -1.04 -2.26 -3.42
C TYR A 57 0.18 -2.99 -2.87
N ILE A 58 0.32 -4.26 -3.19
CA ILE A 58 1.52 -5.03 -2.90
C ILE A 58 2.11 -5.62 -4.17
N GLY A 59 3.36 -6.09 -4.07
CA GLY A 59 4.24 -6.38 -5.18
C GLY A 59 3.81 -7.44 -6.20
N ASN A 60 2.63 -8.07 -6.06
CA ASN A 60 2.15 -9.06 -7.02
C ASN A 60 0.65 -8.91 -7.35
N PRO A 61 0.27 -7.89 -8.14
CA PRO A 61 -1.13 -7.68 -8.53
C PRO A 61 -1.75 -8.88 -9.24
N ALA A 62 -0.99 -9.56 -10.10
CA ALA A 62 -1.49 -10.70 -10.86
C ALA A 62 -2.02 -11.82 -9.97
N ARG A 63 -1.30 -12.15 -8.88
CA ARG A 63 -1.76 -13.15 -7.91
C ARG A 63 -2.88 -12.63 -7.01
N SER A 64 -2.92 -11.33 -6.71
CA SER A 64 -3.99 -10.73 -5.93
C SER A 64 -5.34 -10.82 -6.65
N ARG A 65 -5.33 -10.84 -7.98
CA ARG A 65 -6.53 -10.98 -8.81
C ARG A 65 -7.32 -12.25 -8.50
N ASP A 66 -6.63 -13.37 -8.21
CA ASP A 66 -7.25 -14.65 -7.93
C ASP A 66 -8.02 -14.68 -6.60
N HIS A 67 -7.82 -13.65 -5.76
CA HIS A 67 -8.43 -13.49 -4.44
C HIS A 67 -9.37 -12.27 -4.34
N LEU A 68 -9.67 -11.64 -5.45
CA LEU A 68 -10.62 -10.53 -5.59
C LEU A 68 -11.78 -10.97 -6.47
N SER A 69 -12.99 -10.50 -6.17
CA SER A 69 -14.08 -10.60 -7.12
C SER A 69 -13.81 -9.75 -8.37
N SER A 70 -14.53 -9.99 -9.45
CA SER A 70 -14.40 -9.15 -10.65
C SER A 70 -14.76 -7.69 -10.37
N ALA A 71 -15.77 -7.44 -9.52
CA ALA A 71 -16.16 -6.10 -9.13
C ALA A 71 -15.08 -5.39 -8.31
N GLU A 72 -14.47 -6.10 -7.36
CA GLU A 72 -13.33 -5.57 -6.59
C GLU A 72 -12.13 -5.28 -7.49
N TRP A 73 -11.79 -6.20 -8.39
CA TRP A 73 -10.69 -5.97 -9.34
C TRP A 73 -10.95 -4.76 -10.23
N ASP A 74 -12.16 -4.65 -10.80
CA ASP A 74 -12.53 -3.55 -11.67
C ASP A 74 -12.42 -2.20 -10.93
N TYR A 75 -12.85 -2.14 -9.68
CA TYR A 75 -12.73 -0.92 -8.88
C TYR A 75 -11.28 -0.64 -8.44
N TRP A 76 -10.63 -1.62 -7.79
CA TRP A 76 -9.33 -1.38 -7.14
C TRP A 76 -8.17 -1.29 -8.11
N TYR A 77 -8.20 -2.03 -9.22
CA TYR A 77 -7.10 -2.10 -10.19
C TYR A 77 -7.44 -1.50 -11.55
N ALA A 78 -8.62 -1.76 -12.10
CA ALA A 78 -8.98 -1.23 -13.41
C ALA A 78 -9.55 0.21 -13.35
N GLY A 79 -9.85 0.74 -12.15
CA GLY A 79 -10.32 2.12 -11.98
C GLY A 79 -11.74 2.35 -12.50
N GLN A 80 -12.53 1.29 -12.64
CA GLN A 80 -13.93 1.37 -13.07
C GLN A 80 -14.82 1.79 -11.90
N PRO A 81 -15.99 2.41 -12.17
CA PRO A 81 -16.99 2.65 -11.14
C PRO A 81 -17.41 1.34 -10.45
N ALA A 82 -17.64 1.39 -9.15
CA ALA A 82 -18.14 0.24 -8.40
C ALA A 82 -19.50 -0.21 -8.95
N ARG A 83 -19.58 -1.46 -9.39
CA ARG A 83 -20.84 -2.04 -9.93
C ARG A 83 -21.76 -2.56 -8.85
N GLU A 84 -21.25 -2.81 -7.69
CA GLU A 84 -21.94 -3.25 -6.48
C GLU A 84 -21.30 -2.60 -5.26
N GLU A 85 -21.93 -2.69 -4.10
CA GLU A 85 -21.33 -2.27 -2.83
C GLU A 85 -20.13 -3.16 -2.54
N LEU A 86 -18.96 -2.55 -2.29
CA LEU A 86 -17.76 -3.29 -1.95
C LEU A 86 -17.48 -3.21 -0.45
N LEU A 87 -17.09 -4.34 0.10
CA LEU A 87 -16.81 -4.45 1.53
C LEU A 87 -15.33 -4.18 1.83
N GLY A 88 -15.09 -3.61 2.99
CA GLY A 88 -13.75 -3.49 3.56
C GLY A 88 -13.22 -4.85 4.04
N SER A 89 -11.97 -4.85 4.50
CA SER A 89 -11.35 -6.05 5.10
C SER A 89 -12.00 -6.52 6.40
N ASP A 90 -12.80 -5.67 7.01
CA ASP A 90 -13.60 -5.93 8.21
C ASP A 90 -15.03 -6.44 7.89
N GLY A 91 -15.35 -6.58 6.60
CA GLY A 91 -16.66 -7.01 6.12
C GLY A 91 -17.75 -5.93 6.16
N LEU A 92 -17.41 -4.69 6.48
CA LEU A 92 -18.35 -3.58 6.48
C LEU A 92 -18.38 -2.87 5.12
N PRO A 93 -19.54 -2.28 4.72
CA PRO A 93 -19.62 -1.46 3.53
C PRO A 93 -18.59 -0.35 3.50
N LEU A 94 -17.79 -0.29 2.43
CA LEU A 94 -16.71 0.65 2.25
C LEU A 94 -16.90 1.56 1.04
N ILE A 95 -17.37 1.01 -0.08
CA ILE A 95 -17.52 1.69 -1.35
C ILE A 95 -18.96 1.55 -1.82
N ASP A 96 -19.60 2.67 -2.08
CA ASP A 96 -20.98 2.71 -2.58
C ASP A 96 -21.03 2.39 -4.10
N ILE A 97 -22.17 1.86 -4.56
CA ILE A 97 -22.41 1.64 -5.99
C ILE A 97 -22.25 2.95 -6.77
N GLY A 98 -21.53 2.89 -7.88
CA GLY A 98 -21.26 4.03 -8.75
C GLY A 98 -20.09 4.91 -8.29
N GLU A 99 -19.51 4.64 -7.12
CA GLU A 99 -18.32 5.37 -6.66
C GLU A 99 -17.13 5.10 -7.57
N VAL A 100 -16.38 6.15 -7.87
CA VAL A 100 -15.16 6.11 -8.71
C VAL A 100 -13.95 6.37 -7.83
N ARG A 101 -12.92 5.55 -8.01
CA ARG A 101 -11.67 5.70 -7.25
C ARG A 101 -10.88 6.92 -7.72
N ASP A 102 -10.47 7.76 -6.80
CA ASP A 102 -9.58 8.89 -7.08
C ASP A 102 -8.25 8.41 -7.68
N GLY A 103 -7.81 9.07 -8.72
CA GLY A 103 -6.56 8.74 -9.43
C GLY A 103 -6.67 7.62 -10.47
N GLY A 104 -7.85 7.03 -10.64
CA GLY A 104 -8.13 6.05 -11.70
C GLY A 104 -7.53 4.65 -11.45
N SER A 105 -7.11 3.99 -12.53
CA SER A 105 -6.57 2.62 -12.51
C SER A 105 -5.23 2.52 -11.78
N TYR A 106 -4.82 1.27 -11.52
CA TYR A 106 -3.49 0.97 -10.96
C TYR A 106 -2.37 1.59 -11.83
N GLU A 107 -2.43 1.39 -13.14
CA GLU A 107 -1.42 1.93 -14.06
C GLU A 107 -1.39 3.45 -14.04
N GLN A 108 -2.56 4.10 -14.05
CA GLN A 108 -2.66 5.57 -13.98
C GLN A 108 -2.07 6.09 -12.67
N ARG A 109 -2.39 5.44 -11.55
CA ARG A 109 -1.86 5.82 -10.23
C ARG A 109 -0.35 5.60 -10.12
N MET A 110 0.17 4.48 -10.63
CA MET A 110 1.61 4.22 -10.65
C MET A 110 2.34 5.18 -11.59
N GLY A 111 1.78 5.45 -12.77
CA GLY A 111 2.35 6.41 -13.74
C GLY A 111 2.33 7.86 -13.27
N HIS A 112 1.52 8.20 -12.26
CA HIS A 112 1.44 9.56 -11.71
C HIS A 112 2.42 9.80 -10.54
N ILE A 113 3.21 8.80 -10.17
CA ILE A 113 4.23 8.93 -9.15
C ILE A 113 5.41 9.74 -9.71
N ALA A 114 5.62 10.94 -9.17
CA ALA A 114 6.71 11.81 -9.56
C ALA A 114 8.03 11.44 -8.86
N VAL A 115 7.95 10.95 -7.63
CA VAL A 115 9.14 10.59 -6.83
C VAL A 115 8.83 9.46 -5.86
N TRP A 116 9.78 8.54 -5.72
CA TRP A 116 9.75 7.50 -4.69
C TRP A 116 10.56 7.94 -3.48
N ASN A 117 10.09 7.55 -2.28
CA ASN A 117 10.91 7.69 -1.08
C ASN A 117 12.22 6.93 -1.26
N SER A 118 13.30 7.64 -1.07
CA SER A 118 14.65 7.08 -1.01
C SER A 118 15.37 7.63 0.22
N VAL A 119 16.49 7.01 0.57
CA VAL A 119 17.41 7.58 1.53
C VAL A 119 18.01 8.82 0.88
N MET A 120 17.85 9.98 1.54
CA MET A 120 18.45 11.24 1.06
C MET A 120 19.92 11.32 1.51
N ASP A 121 20.71 12.08 0.77
CA ASP A 121 22.14 12.27 1.10
C ASP A 121 22.33 12.88 2.50
N GLU A 122 21.37 13.71 2.94
CA GLU A 122 21.35 14.33 4.26
C GLU A 122 20.81 13.43 5.38
N HIS A 123 20.54 12.16 5.12
CA HIS A 123 19.90 11.25 6.08
C HIS A 123 20.59 11.29 7.46
N ASN A 124 21.90 11.13 7.50
CA ASN A 124 22.67 11.13 8.76
C ASN A 124 22.61 12.47 9.50
N TYR A 125 22.55 13.58 8.78
CA TYR A 125 22.34 14.90 9.36
C TYR A 125 20.94 15.02 9.98
N LEU A 126 19.90 14.63 9.24
CA LEU A 126 18.52 14.70 9.70
C LEU A 126 18.29 13.82 10.92
N VAL A 127 18.84 12.60 10.96
CA VAL A 127 18.74 11.70 12.12
C VAL A 127 19.35 12.33 13.38
N ARG A 128 20.52 12.98 13.25
CA ARG A 128 21.14 13.71 14.36
C ARG A 128 20.28 14.87 14.83
N ARG A 129 19.80 15.71 13.91
CA ARG A 129 18.92 16.86 14.24
C ARG A 129 17.63 16.42 14.89
N TRP A 130 17.06 15.31 14.44
CA TRP A 130 15.90 14.71 15.09
C TRP A 130 16.19 14.27 16.52
N GLY A 131 17.33 13.62 16.74
CA GLY A 131 17.80 13.23 18.06
C GLY A 131 17.98 14.44 19.00
N ASP A 132 18.55 15.55 18.50
CA ASP A 132 18.70 16.80 19.25
C ASP A 132 17.34 17.40 19.62
N PHE A 133 16.41 17.44 18.67
CA PHE A 133 15.05 17.92 18.91
C PHE A 133 14.32 17.10 19.98
N MET A 134 14.41 15.77 19.90
CA MET A 134 13.77 14.89 20.89
C MET A 134 14.35 15.09 22.30
N ARG A 135 15.68 15.25 22.42
CA ARG A 135 16.34 15.53 23.71
C ARG A 135 15.92 16.88 24.29
N ALA A 136 15.83 17.92 23.47
CA ALA A 136 15.41 19.25 23.92
C ALA A 136 13.96 19.31 24.43
N ARG A 137 13.12 18.35 24.06
CA ARG A 137 11.73 18.27 24.57
C ARG A 137 11.60 17.49 25.88
N SER A 138 12.65 16.81 26.29
CA SER A 138 12.66 15.98 27.51
C SER A 138 13.23 16.75 28.73
N THR A 139 13.60 18.00 28.54
CA THR A 139 13.97 18.98 29.58
C THR A 139 12.85 20.00 29.79
#